data_0e367ab49a321f3179c63c3def14698f
#
_entry.id   0e367ab49a321f3179c63c3def14698f
#
_cell.length_a   1.000
_cell.length_b   1.000
_cell.length_c   1.000
_cell.angle_alpha   90.00
_cell.angle_beta   90.00
_cell.angle_gamma   90.00
#
_symmetry.space_group_name_H-M   'P 1'
#
loop_
_entity.id
_entity.type
_entity.pdbx_description
1 polymer ?
#
loop_
_entity_poly.entity_id
_entity_poly.type
_entity_poly.pdbx_seq_one_letter_code
_entity_poly.pdbx_strand_id
1 'polypeptide(L)'
;MAGMRVGISIDPPLATIPGLLVDEGVSVFQTVVRDPGRFGNYGVPEPADRAAMVEGLRGRATWGVAHGSLLINLASPEGRIRNSSVSSLLADLKVAAEIGLAGVCFHVGYAKGHPSPAAALALATRKLGELVERMPEGTRLLLENSCEGSELGQTVGEVAQLLRDVGAPPERLGLLIDTCHLHAAGFDLSSADAGDRLAGALDAEGVLDRLAAFHLNDSQLPCGAHRDRHATPGEGTIGMGVVSVAAHPAFATLPGVLELSVEDARRGLAFLRQHGGFHGE
;
A
#
# COMPACT_ATOMS: atom_id res chain seq x y z
N MET A 1 -4.31 21.26 -14.18
CA MET A 1 -3.43 20.07 -14.23
C MET A 1 -4.15 18.96 -13.51
N ALA A 2 -4.11 17.72 -14.02
CA ALA A 2 -4.67 16.61 -13.28
C ALA A 2 -3.84 16.44 -12.00
N GLY A 3 -4.49 16.31 -10.84
CA GLY A 3 -3.83 16.02 -9.57
C GLY A 3 -3.98 14.52 -9.22
N MET A 4 -3.33 14.09 -8.15
CA MET A 4 -3.48 12.75 -7.62
C MET A 4 -4.96 12.42 -7.37
N ARG A 5 -5.41 11.22 -7.69
CA ARG A 5 -6.74 10.73 -7.27
C ARG A 5 -6.60 10.08 -5.89
N VAL A 6 -7.40 10.52 -4.94
CA VAL A 6 -7.37 10.00 -3.57
C VAL A 6 -8.69 9.34 -3.21
N GLY A 7 -8.62 8.20 -2.57
CA GLY A 7 -9.75 7.41 -2.13
C GLY A 7 -9.57 6.83 -0.73
N ILE A 8 -10.31 5.79 -0.42
CA ILE A 8 -10.49 5.31 0.94
C ILE A 8 -10.31 3.79 1.05
N SER A 9 -9.98 3.31 2.25
CA SER A 9 -10.03 1.89 2.58
C SER A 9 -11.45 1.49 2.96
N ILE A 10 -11.93 0.37 2.40
CA ILE A 10 -13.29 -0.13 2.58
C ILE A 10 -13.23 -1.63 2.89
N ASP A 11 -13.71 -2.00 4.06
CA ASP A 11 -13.84 -3.40 4.44
C ASP A 11 -15.01 -4.10 3.73
N PRO A 12 -14.96 -5.43 3.56
CA PRO A 12 -16.09 -6.21 3.04
C PRO A 12 -17.39 -6.01 3.86
N PRO A 13 -18.57 -6.16 3.25
CA PRO A 13 -18.83 -6.85 1.97
C PRO A 13 -18.44 -6.06 0.73
N LEU A 14 -17.85 -6.73 -0.27
CA LEU A 14 -17.39 -6.09 -1.51
C LEU A 14 -18.52 -5.43 -2.31
N ALA A 15 -19.73 -5.98 -2.24
CA ALA A 15 -20.92 -5.44 -2.91
C ALA A 15 -21.28 -4.03 -2.45
N THR A 16 -20.79 -3.57 -1.29
CA THR A 16 -21.03 -2.21 -0.79
C THR A 16 -20.11 -1.18 -1.40
N ILE A 17 -18.94 -1.60 -1.90
CA ILE A 17 -17.89 -0.71 -2.43
C ILE A 17 -18.42 0.23 -3.52
N PRO A 18 -19.13 -0.22 -4.57
CA PRO A 18 -19.59 0.68 -5.62
C PRO A 18 -20.49 1.82 -5.12
N GLY A 19 -21.34 1.55 -4.14
CA GLY A 19 -22.20 2.55 -3.50
C GLY A 19 -21.38 3.57 -2.70
N LEU A 20 -20.47 3.09 -1.85
CA LEU A 20 -19.61 3.94 -1.04
C LEU A 20 -18.72 4.85 -1.90
N LEU A 21 -18.17 4.35 -3.00
CA LEU A 21 -17.38 5.19 -3.92
C LEU A 21 -18.20 6.35 -4.49
N VAL A 22 -19.48 6.12 -4.79
CA VAL A 22 -20.40 7.18 -5.25
C VAL A 22 -20.68 8.16 -4.13
N ASP A 23 -21.03 7.65 -2.95
CA ASP A 23 -21.42 8.48 -1.80
C ASP A 23 -20.27 9.40 -1.35
N GLU A 24 -19.03 8.91 -1.42
CA GLU A 24 -17.82 9.66 -1.06
C GLU A 24 -17.24 10.49 -2.22
N GLY A 25 -17.73 10.31 -3.45
CA GLY A 25 -17.23 11.02 -4.64
C GLY A 25 -15.77 10.70 -4.94
N VAL A 26 -15.39 9.42 -4.85
CA VAL A 26 -14.03 8.93 -5.09
C VAL A 26 -14.03 7.77 -6.09
N SER A 27 -12.90 7.56 -6.76
CA SER A 27 -12.69 6.48 -7.74
C SER A 27 -11.52 5.56 -7.40
N VAL A 28 -10.90 5.78 -6.25
CA VAL A 28 -9.78 5.00 -5.73
C VAL A 28 -10.20 4.32 -4.43
N PHE A 29 -9.82 3.07 -4.23
CA PHE A 29 -10.11 2.36 -2.99
C PHE A 29 -9.10 1.25 -2.68
N GLN A 30 -9.03 0.88 -1.42
CA GLN A 30 -8.41 -0.34 -0.93
C GLN A 30 -9.46 -1.21 -0.27
N THR A 31 -9.26 -2.52 -0.32
CA THR A 31 -10.07 -3.48 0.43
C THR A 31 -9.22 -4.68 0.87
N VAL A 32 -9.82 -5.59 1.62
CA VAL A 32 -9.23 -6.91 1.88
C VAL A 32 -10.04 -7.98 1.17
N VAL A 33 -9.36 -8.98 0.64
CA VAL A 33 -10.01 -10.11 -0.07
C VAL A 33 -10.00 -11.38 0.77
N ARG A 34 -9.60 -11.24 2.05
CA ARG A 34 -9.48 -12.30 3.03
C ARG A 34 -9.35 -11.70 4.43
N ASP A 35 -9.61 -12.50 5.48
CA ASP A 35 -9.33 -12.07 6.86
C ASP A 35 -7.83 -11.73 7.02
N PRO A 36 -7.47 -10.48 7.29
CA PRO A 36 -6.07 -10.06 7.37
C PRO A 36 -5.33 -10.63 8.58
N GLY A 37 -6.05 -11.10 9.61
CA GLY A 37 -5.50 -11.67 10.83
C GLY A 37 -5.31 -13.19 10.79
N ARG A 38 -5.56 -13.85 9.63
CA ARG A 38 -5.49 -15.32 9.52
C ARG A 38 -4.89 -15.79 8.20
N PHE A 39 -4.08 -16.85 8.27
CA PHE A 39 -3.71 -17.60 7.06
C PHE A 39 -4.82 -18.57 6.65
N GLY A 40 -4.92 -18.84 5.36
CA GLY A 40 -5.86 -19.79 4.78
C GLY A 40 -7.07 -19.08 4.12
N ASN A 41 -8.16 -19.83 3.95
CA ASN A 41 -9.35 -19.36 3.21
C ASN A 41 -10.42 -18.74 4.14
N TYR A 42 -10.00 -18.02 5.16
CA TYR A 42 -10.93 -17.33 6.06
C TYR A 42 -11.31 -15.96 5.49
N GLY A 43 -12.59 -15.62 5.59
CA GLY A 43 -13.10 -14.32 5.17
C GLY A 43 -13.02 -14.05 3.66
N VAL A 44 -12.82 -15.08 2.83
CA VAL A 44 -12.88 -14.92 1.36
C VAL A 44 -14.32 -14.54 0.98
N PRO A 45 -14.52 -13.42 0.26
CA PRO A 45 -15.86 -12.99 -0.12
C PRO A 45 -16.57 -14.04 -0.98
N GLU A 46 -17.87 -14.20 -0.75
CA GLU A 46 -18.68 -15.13 -1.51
C GLU A 46 -18.72 -14.78 -3.00
N PRO A 47 -18.87 -15.75 -3.92
CA PRO A 47 -18.92 -15.48 -5.36
C PRO A 47 -19.96 -14.43 -5.76
N ALA A 48 -21.11 -14.42 -5.11
CA ALA A 48 -22.17 -13.43 -5.36
C ALA A 48 -21.76 -12.02 -4.95
N ASP A 49 -21.03 -11.87 -3.83
CA ASP A 49 -20.51 -10.59 -3.35
C ASP A 49 -19.46 -10.02 -4.31
N ARG A 50 -18.52 -10.87 -4.77
CA ARG A 50 -17.55 -10.52 -5.81
C ARG A 50 -18.20 -10.09 -7.12
N ALA A 51 -19.19 -10.85 -7.58
CA ALA A 51 -19.91 -10.53 -8.82
C ALA A 51 -20.68 -9.20 -8.71
N ALA A 52 -21.30 -8.92 -7.56
CA ALA A 52 -22.02 -7.66 -7.33
C ALA A 52 -21.07 -6.46 -7.35
N MET A 53 -19.88 -6.57 -6.78
CA MET A 53 -18.85 -5.53 -6.86
C MET A 53 -18.42 -5.28 -8.31
N VAL A 54 -18.05 -6.33 -9.03
CA VAL A 54 -17.62 -6.23 -10.45
C VAL A 54 -18.69 -5.55 -11.31
N GLU A 55 -19.95 -5.96 -11.16
CA GLU A 55 -21.08 -5.36 -11.90
C GLU A 55 -21.28 -3.89 -11.50
N GLY A 56 -21.23 -3.58 -10.21
CA GLY A 56 -21.41 -2.21 -9.71
C GLY A 56 -20.30 -1.24 -10.12
N LEU A 57 -19.10 -1.74 -10.41
CA LEU A 57 -17.96 -0.94 -10.93
C LEU A 57 -17.89 -0.88 -12.45
N ARG A 58 -18.74 -1.63 -13.16
CA ARG A 58 -18.70 -1.71 -14.62
C ARG A 58 -18.83 -0.32 -15.27
N GLY A 59 -17.91 -0.02 -16.19
CA GLY A 59 -17.88 1.25 -16.91
C GLY A 59 -17.39 2.45 -16.11
N ARG A 60 -16.94 2.25 -14.88
CA ARG A 60 -16.32 3.29 -14.05
C ARG A 60 -14.81 3.26 -14.18
N ALA A 61 -14.18 4.42 -14.25
CA ALA A 61 -12.71 4.55 -14.24
C ALA A 61 -12.17 4.45 -12.82
N THR A 62 -12.33 3.28 -12.16
CA THR A 62 -11.87 3.05 -10.80
C THR A 62 -10.48 2.43 -10.76
N TRP A 63 -9.77 2.67 -9.65
CA TRP A 63 -8.55 1.96 -9.28
C TRP A 63 -8.73 1.35 -7.90
N GLY A 64 -8.53 0.06 -7.78
CA GLY A 64 -8.65 -0.65 -6.51
C GLY A 64 -7.44 -1.53 -6.25
N VAL A 65 -7.06 -1.68 -4.98
CA VAL A 65 -6.00 -2.58 -4.51
C VAL A 65 -6.50 -3.44 -3.36
N ALA A 66 -6.02 -4.67 -3.24
CA ALA A 66 -6.23 -5.47 -2.05
C ALA A 66 -5.04 -5.31 -1.10
N HIS A 67 -5.30 -5.22 0.21
CA HIS A 67 -4.25 -5.36 1.22
C HIS A 67 -4.09 -6.83 1.61
N GLY A 68 -2.85 -7.32 1.59
CA GLY A 68 -2.51 -8.68 2.03
C GLY A 68 -2.64 -8.85 3.54
N SER A 69 -2.57 -10.10 3.99
CA SER A 69 -2.64 -10.39 5.42
C SER A 69 -1.50 -9.72 6.21
N LEU A 70 -1.81 -9.17 7.38
CA LEU A 70 -0.83 -8.63 8.34
C LEU A 70 0.12 -9.69 8.90
N LEU A 71 -0.19 -10.98 8.69
CA LEU A 71 0.65 -12.10 9.11
C LEU A 71 1.75 -12.45 8.10
N ILE A 72 1.81 -11.77 6.94
CA ILE A 72 2.82 -12.00 5.92
C ILE A 72 4.21 -11.78 6.52
N ASN A 73 5.07 -12.79 6.36
CA ASN A 73 6.48 -12.71 6.73
C ASN A 73 7.31 -13.61 5.82
N LEU A 74 7.75 -13.06 4.69
CA LEU A 74 8.61 -13.76 3.72
C LEU A 74 10.01 -14.01 4.27
N ALA A 75 10.41 -13.28 5.29
CA ALA A 75 11.68 -13.44 5.99
C ALA A 75 11.60 -14.38 7.20
N SER A 76 10.45 -14.92 7.57
CA SER A 76 10.34 -15.75 8.79
C SER A 76 11.38 -16.88 8.80
N PRO A 77 12.09 -17.12 9.91
CA PRO A 77 12.96 -18.31 10.05
C PRO A 77 12.18 -19.64 10.00
N GLU A 78 10.86 -19.57 10.29
CA GLU A 78 9.97 -20.73 10.24
C GLU A 78 9.46 -21.01 8.83
N GLY A 79 9.84 -22.15 8.24
CA GLY A 79 9.42 -22.54 6.88
C GLY A 79 7.91 -22.58 6.69
N ARG A 80 7.14 -22.95 7.72
CA ARG A 80 5.68 -22.97 7.67
C ARG A 80 5.11 -21.57 7.47
N ILE A 81 5.59 -20.56 8.22
CA ILE A 81 5.12 -19.19 8.12
C ILE A 81 5.46 -18.61 6.74
N ARG A 82 6.70 -18.81 6.24
CA ARG A 82 7.08 -18.36 4.88
C ARG A 82 6.20 -18.96 3.80
N ASN A 83 5.96 -20.26 3.86
CA ASN A 83 5.13 -20.94 2.87
C ASN A 83 3.65 -20.50 2.94
N SER A 84 3.13 -20.30 4.16
CA SER A 84 1.79 -19.73 4.35
C SER A 84 1.69 -18.31 3.80
N SER A 85 2.72 -17.48 4.00
CA SER A 85 2.79 -16.12 3.44
C SER A 85 2.74 -16.12 1.92
N VAL A 86 3.57 -16.94 1.26
CA VAL A 86 3.56 -17.10 -0.20
C VAL A 86 2.20 -17.61 -0.69
N SER A 87 1.64 -18.62 -0.04
CA SER A 87 0.34 -19.20 -0.43
C SER A 87 -0.80 -18.20 -0.25
N SER A 88 -0.75 -17.38 0.80
CA SER A 88 -1.75 -16.33 1.05
C SER A 88 -1.70 -15.28 -0.06
N LEU A 89 -0.53 -14.72 -0.36
CA LEU A 89 -0.38 -13.71 -1.42
C LEU A 89 -0.80 -14.24 -2.79
N LEU A 90 -0.45 -15.49 -3.14
CA LEU A 90 -0.90 -16.10 -4.40
C LEU A 90 -2.42 -16.26 -4.47
N ALA A 91 -3.05 -16.54 -3.34
CA ALA A 91 -4.49 -16.69 -3.29
C ALA A 91 -5.19 -15.30 -3.30
N ASP A 92 -4.62 -14.28 -2.66
CA ASP A 92 -5.11 -12.90 -2.72
C ASP A 92 -5.02 -12.35 -4.14
N LEU A 93 -3.91 -12.57 -4.84
CA LEU A 93 -3.73 -12.20 -6.24
C LEU A 93 -4.77 -12.81 -7.17
N LYS A 94 -5.16 -14.07 -6.94
CA LYS A 94 -6.23 -14.71 -7.74
C LYS A 94 -7.57 -14.03 -7.55
N VAL A 95 -7.95 -13.73 -6.30
CA VAL A 95 -9.21 -13.03 -6.03
C VAL A 95 -9.14 -11.60 -6.57
N ALA A 96 -8.04 -10.89 -6.35
CA ALA A 96 -7.83 -9.53 -6.86
C ALA A 96 -7.98 -9.47 -8.40
N ALA A 97 -7.38 -10.42 -9.12
CA ALA A 97 -7.53 -10.53 -10.57
C ALA A 97 -8.98 -10.82 -10.99
N GLU A 98 -9.67 -11.72 -10.30
CA GLU A 98 -11.07 -12.07 -10.58
C GLU A 98 -11.99 -10.85 -10.48
N ILE A 99 -11.75 -9.97 -9.52
CA ILE A 99 -12.58 -8.79 -9.27
C ILE A 99 -12.00 -7.49 -9.88
N GLY A 100 -10.94 -7.60 -10.68
CA GLY A 100 -10.40 -6.49 -11.47
C GLY A 100 -9.60 -5.47 -10.66
N LEU A 101 -9.02 -5.85 -9.52
CA LEU A 101 -8.12 -4.96 -8.77
C LEU A 101 -6.76 -4.82 -9.45
N ALA A 102 -6.11 -3.69 -9.24
CA ALA A 102 -4.79 -3.37 -9.79
C ALA A 102 -3.66 -4.26 -9.23
N GLY A 103 -3.87 -4.86 -8.06
CA GLY A 103 -2.89 -5.73 -7.43
C GLY A 103 -3.16 -6.00 -5.97
N VAL A 104 -2.12 -6.49 -5.28
CA VAL A 104 -2.10 -6.73 -3.83
C VAL A 104 -0.92 -6.00 -3.22
N CYS A 105 -1.15 -5.10 -2.26
CA CYS A 105 -0.09 -4.50 -1.45
C CYS A 105 0.16 -5.34 -0.19
N PHE A 106 1.39 -5.30 0.33
CA PHE A 106 1.78 -6.10 1.47
C PHE A 106 3.11 -5.64 2.09
N HIS A 107 3.28 -5.88 3.38
CA HIS A 107 4.56 -5.79 4.08
C HIS A 107 5.39 -7.05 3.88
N VAL A 108 6.70 -6.89 3.69
CA VAL A 108 7.58 -8.03 3.34
C VAL A 108 7.87 -8.97 4.52
N GLY A 109 7.78 -8.46 5.75
CA GLY A 109 7.98 -9.22 6.98
C GLY A 109 9.09 -8.65 7.89
N TYR A 110 9.64 -9.49 8.77
CA TYR A 110 10.43 -9.10 9.93
C TYR A 110 11.80 -9.78 9.97
N ALA A 111 12.82 -9.05 10.44
CA ALA A 111 14.18 -9.59 10.66
C ALA A 111 14.31 -10.40 11.96
N LYS A 112 13.28 -10.40 12.82
CA LYS A 112 13.32 -11.13 14.11
C LYS A 112 13.65 -12.60 13.94
N GLY A 113 14.60 -13.10 14.73
CA GLY A 113 15.03 -14.49 14.71
C GLY A 113 16.16 -14.80 13.72
N HIS A 114 16.64 -13.78 13.00
CA HIS A 114 17.81 -13.89 12.12
C HIS A 114 19.11 -13.43 12.79
N PRO A 115 20.27 -13.91 12.34
CA PRO A 115 21.57 -13.47 12.85
C PRO A 115 21.88 -12.01 12.50
N SER A 116 21.25 -11.47 11.44
CA SER A 116 21.37 -10.06 11.04
C SER A 116 20.17 -9.65 10.18
N PRO A 117 19.86 -8.34 10.10
CA PRO A 117 18.87 -7.81 9.16
C PRO A 117 19.19 -8.17 7.69
N ALA A 118 20.45 -8.17 7.31
CA ALA A 118 20.89 -8.55 5.95
C ALA A 118 20.55 -10.02 5.62
N ALA A 119 20.66 -10.94 6.60
CA ALA A 119 20.29 -12.33 6.40
C ALA A 119 18.77 -12.50 6.21
N ALA A 120 17.97 -11.74 6.95
CA ALA A 120 16.52 -11.68 6.79
C ALA A 120 16.12 -11.12 5.42
N LEU A 121 16.76 -10.00 5.01
CA LEU A 121 16.51 -9.35 3.73
C LEU A 121 16.81 -10.30 2.58
N ALA A 122 17.96 -10.98 2.59
CA ALA A 122 18.33 -11.96 1.56
C ALA A 122 17.33 -13.14 1.46
N LEU A 123 16.76 -13.57 2.60
CA LEU A 123 15.72 -14.59 2.59
C LEU A 123 14.41 -14.06 2.02
N ALA A 124 13.99 -12.87 2.43
CA ALA A 124 12.81 -12.19 1.91
C ALA A 124 12.89 -11.99 0.39
N THR A 125 14.01 -11.46 -0.11
CA THR A 125 14.29 -11.27 -1.54
C THR A 125 14.11 -12.57 -2.32
N ARG A 126 14.73 -13.65 -1.86
CA ARG A 126 14.60 -14.96 -2.53
C ARG A 126 13.15 -15.44 -2.54
N LYS A 127 12.44 -15.30 -1.43
CA LYS A 127 11.03 -15.72 -1.34
C LYS A 127 10.09 -14.84 -2.16
N LEU A 128 10.37 -13.57 -2.25
CA LEU A 128 9.65 -12.65 -3.12
C LEU A 128 9.90 -13.00 -4.61
N GLY A 129 11.13 -13.34 -5.00
CA GLY A 129 11.44 -13.84 -6.34
C GLY A 129 10.65 -15.10 -6.68
N GLU A 130 10.69 -16.12 -5.82
CA GLU A 130 9.90 -17.37 -5.98
C GLU A 130 8.39 -17.09 -6.08
N LEU A 131 7.88 -16.09 -5.37
CA LEU A 131 6.48 -15.67 -5.42
C LEU A 131 6.16 -15.04 -6.77
N VAL A 132 6.99 -14.09 -7.24
CA VAL A 132 6.81 -13.41 -8.53
C VAL A 132 6.80 -14.40 -9.70
N GLU A 133 7.66 -15.41 -9.69
CA GLU A 133 7.67 -16.46 -10.73
C GLU A 133 6.36 -17.27 -10.77
N ARG A 134 5.69 -17.44 -9.62
CA ARG A 134 4.50 -18.29 -9.46
C ARG A 134 3.18 -17.53 -9.56
N MET A 135 3.20 -16.19 -9.48
CA MET A 135 1.96 -15.41 -9.50
C MET A 135 1.29 -15.44 -10.88
N PRO A 136 -0.05 -15.38 -10.95
CA PRO A 136 -0.78 -15.38 -12.22
C PRO A 136 -0.32 -14.25 -13.14
N GLU A 137 -0.40 -14.48 -14.46
CA GLU A 137 -0.18 -13.43 -15.44
C GLU A 137 -1.18 -12.29 -15.27
N GLY A 138 -0.77 -11.07 -15.58
CA GLY A 138 -1.61 -9.87 -15.45
C GLY A 138 -1.87 -9.42 -14.00
N THR A 139 -1.26 -10.08 -13.00
CA THR A 139 -1.35 -9.65 -11.59
C THR A 139 -0.09 -8.88 -11.16
N ARG A 140 -0.25 -8.01 -10.16
CA ARG A 140 0.81 -7.16 -9.62
C ARG A 140 0.89 -7.22 -8.12
N LEU A 141 2.09 -7.31 -7.58
CA LEU A 141 2.38 -7.08 -6.18
C LEU A 141 2.87 -5.65 -5.98
N LEU A 142 2.45 -5.02 -4.91
CA LEU A 142 2.94 -3.73 -4.46
C LEU A 142 3.63 -3.91 -3.11
N LEU A 143 4.94 -3.80 -3.13
CA LEU A 143 5.74 -3.82 -1.90
C LEU A 143 5.50 -2.52 -1.15
N GLU A 144 5.01 -2.61 0.06
CA GLU A 144 4.80 -1.45 0.93
C GLU A 144 5.98 -1.28 1.89
N ASN A 145 6.39 -0.02 2.11
CA ASN A 145 7.33 0.28 3.17
C ASN A 145 6.67 0.13 4.54
N SER A 146 7.46 -0.16 5.56
CA SER A 146 7.02 -0.40 6.92
C SER A 146 7.76 0.49 7.92
N CYS A 147 7.47 0.37 9.23
CA CYS A 147 8.10 1.25 10.21
C CYS A 147 8.36 0.63 11.60
N GLU A 148 7.77 -0.53 11.91
CA GLU A 148 7.80 -1.02 13.29
C GLU A 148 8.96 -2.00 13.57
N GLY A 149 9.63 -1.80 14.70
CA GLY A 149 10.53 -2.77 15.31
C GLY A 149 11.58 -3.34 14.37
N SER A 150 11.49 -4.62 14.07
CA SER A 150 12.40 -5.37 13.18
C SER A 150 11.81 -5.63 11.78
N GLU A 151 10.82 -4.89 11.36
CA GLU A 151 10.29 -4.96 10.00
C GLU A 151 11.35 -4.64 8.97
N LEU A 152 11.23 -5.25 7.80
CA LEU A 152 12.06 -4.99 6.64
C LEU A 152 11.37 -4.01 5.70
N GLY A 153 12.15 -3.21 4.98
CA GLY A 153 11.59 -2.23 4.05
C GLY A 153 11.19 -0.92 4.71
N GLN A 154 11.88 -0.50 5.77
CA GLN A 154 11.54 0.73 6.48
C GLN A 154 12.00 2.00 5.77
N THR A 155 13.03 1.93 4.94
CA THR A 155 13.59 3.08 4.24
C THR A 155 13.41 2.95 2.72
N VAL A 156 13.47 4.08 2.00
CA VAL A 156 13.48 4.09 0.53
C VAL A 156 14.61 3.21 -0.01
N GLY A 157 15.80 3.27 0.59
CA GLY A 157 16.94 2.44 0.21
C GLY A 157 16.70 0.94 0.38
N GLU A 158 16.04 0.51 1.48
CA GLU A 158 15.72 -0.91 1.72
C GLU A 158 14.68 -1.45 0.74
N VAL A 159 13.59 -0.70 0.49
CA VAL A 159 12.60 -1.14 -0.52
C VAL A 159 13.18 -1.16 -1.92
N ALA A 160 14.02 -0.18 -2.25
CA ALA A 160 14.74 -0.12 -3.51
C ALA A 160 15.69 -1.32 -3.68
N GLN A 161 16.41 -1.70 -2.62
CA GLN A 161 17.27 -2.88 -2.63
C GLN A 161 16.46 -4.16 -2.91
N LEU A 162 15.31 -4.34 -2.21
CA LEU A 162 14.42 -5.49 -2.45
C LEU A 162 13.95 -5.56 -3.91
N LEU A 163 13.51 -4.44 -4.48
CA LEU A 163 13.04 -4.37 -5.86
C LEU A 163 14.15 -4.70 -6.86
N ARG A 164 15.36 -4.15 -6.65
CA ARG A 164 16.54 -4.41 -7.51
C ARG A 164 16.98 -5.87 -7.45
N ASP A 165 17.06 -6.44 -6.24
CA ASP A 165 17.56 -7.80 -6.03
C ASP A 165 16.58 -8.87 -6.54
N VAL A 166 15.27 -8.60 -6.50
CA VAL A 166 14.27 -9.46 -7.14
C VAL A 166 14.31 -9.35 -8.65
N GLY A 167 14.57 -8.14 -9.18
CA GLY A 167 14.72 -7.91 -10.62
C GLY A 167 13.46 -8.09 -11.46
N ALA A 168 12.28 -8.15 -10.81
CA ALA A 168 11.01 -8.26 -11.51
C ALA A 168 10.63 -6.94 -12.22
N PRO A 169 9.92 -6.98 -13.36
CA PRO A 169 9.50 -5.76 -14.04
C PRO A 169 8.40 -5.01 -13.24
N PRO A 170 8.26 -3.67 -13.45
CA PRO A 170 7.33 -2.82 -12.68
C PRO A 170 5.88 -3.30 -12.67
N GLU A 171 5.42 -3.87 -13.77
CA GLU A 171 4.07 -4.41 -13.93
C GLU A 171 3.81 -5.70 -13.14
N ARG A 172 4.86 -6.34 -12.61
CA ARG A 172 4.77 -7.53 -11.75
C ARG A 172 5.02 -7.20 -10.29
N LEU A 173 6.00 -6.35 -10.01
CA LEU A 173 6.38 -5.92 -8.66
C LEU A 173 6.63 -4.42 -8.65
N GLY A 174 5.71 -3.68 -8.07
CA GLY A 174 5.80 -2.23 -7.87
C GLY A 174 6.03 -1.87 -6.41
N LEU A 175 6.07 -0.58 -6.17
CA LEU A 175 6.23 0.04 -4.86
C LEU A 175 4.93 0.75 -4.49
N LEU A 176 4.55 0.67 -3.23
CA LEU A 176 3.55 1.51 -2.59
C LEU A 176 4.25 2.21 -1.41
N ILE A 177 4.10 3.51 -1.30
CA ILE A 177 4.65 4.28 -0.18
C ILE A 177 3.53 4.69 0.77
N ASP A 178 3.64 4.24 2.02
CA ASP A 178 2.87 4.80 3.13
C ASP A 178 3.63 5.96 3.74
N THR A 179 3.00 7.14 3.77
CA THR A 179 3.60 8.38 4.28
C THR A 179 3.75 8.36 5.80
N CYS A 180 2.82 7.75 6.53
CA CYS A 180 2.94 7.56 7.99
C CYS A 180 4.12 6.63 8.32
N HIS A 181 4.21 5.49 7.65
CA HIS A 181 5.30 4.53 7.87
C HIS A 181 6.65 5.14 7.56
N LEU A 182 6.79 5.86 6.44
CA LEU A 182 8.05 6.47 6.05
C LEU A 182 8.47 7.55 7.07
N HIS A 183 7.50 8.37 7.56
CA HIS A 183 7.74 9.37 8.60
C HIS A 183 8.12 8.70 9.93
N ALA A 184 7.40 7.67 10.34
CA ALA A 184 7.68 6.91 11.54
C ALA A 184 9.04 6.19 11.49
N ALA A 185 9.51 5.79 10.31
CA ALA A 185 10.84 5.21 10.11
C ALA A 185 11.98 6.23 10.09
N GLY A 186 11.67 7.54 10.15
CA GLY A 186 12.67 8.60 10.26
C GLY A 186 12.89 9.47 9.03
N PHE A 187 12.12 9.26 7.95
CA PHE A 187 12.09 10.17 6.82
C PHE A 187 11.10 11.31 7.10
N ASP A 188 11.59 12.42 7.57
CA ASP A 188 10.74 13.54 7.97
C ASP A 188 9.93 14.11 6.81
N LEU A 189 8.62 13.93 6.86
CA LEU A 189 7.65 14.44 5.89
C LEU A 189 6.88 15.66 6.38
N SER A 190 7.25 16.27 7.52
CA SER A 190 6.50 17.38 8.11
C SER A 190 6.72 18.74 7.41
N SER A 191 7.68 18.83 6.50
CA SER A 191 8.04 20.06 5.82
C SER A 191 7.23 20.30 4.53
N ALA A 192 7.15 21.57 4.10
CA ALA A 192 6.43 21.96 2.89
C ALA A 192 7.06 21.40 1.59
N ASP A 193 8.32 21.01 1.62
CA ASP A 193 9.07 20.40 0.51
C ASP A 193 9.08 18.85 0.57
N ALA A 194 8.22 18.24 1.39
CA ALA A 194 8.16 16.79 1.57
C ALA A 194 8.01 16.03 0.25
N GLY A 195 7.19 16.56 -0.68
CA GLY A 195 7.02 15.97 -2.01
C GLY A 195 8.31 15.96 -2.83
N ASP A 196 9.02 17.10 -2.89
CA ASP A 196 10.30 17.22 -3.61
C ASP A 196 11.36 16.29 -3.02
N ARG A 197 11.45 16.24 -1.69
CA ARG A 197 12.40 15.37 -0.98
C ARG A 197 12.12 13.89 -1.20
N LEU A 198 10.86 13.49 -1.17
CA LEU A 198 10.47 12.10 -1.43
C LEU A 198 10.73 11.73 -2.90
N ALA A 199 10.34 12.57 -3.84
CA ALA A 199 10.60 12.35 -5.26
C ALA A 199 12.11 12.24 -5.53
N GLY A 200 12.91 13.13 -4.96
CA GLY A 200 14.37 13.09 -5.08
C GLY A 200 14.98 11.83 -4.46
N ALA A 201 14.47 11.36 -3.33
CA ALA A 201 14.95 10.12 -2.70
C ALA A 201 14.61 8.87 -3.53
N LEU A 202 13.40 8.79 -4.11
CA LEU A 202 12.99 7.69 -4.97
C LEU A 202 13.78 7.68 -6.31
N ASP A 203 14.05 8.85 -6.87
CA ASP A 203 14.85 9.01 -8.09
C ASP A 203 16.31 8.62 -7.85
N ALA A 204 16.91 9.08 -6.75
CA ALA A 204 18.28 8.74 -6.38
C ALA A 204 18.49 7.23 -6.18
N GLU A 205 17.48 6.52 -5.68
CA GLU A 205 17.49 5.05 -5.58
C GLU A 205 17.08 4.34 -6.87
N GLY A 206 16.68 5.07 -7.93
CA GLY A 206 16.27 4.52 -9.22
C GLY A 206 14.98 3.71 -9.16
N VAL A 207 14.03 4.08 -8.29
CA VAL A 207 12.75 3.36 -8.11
C VAL A 207 11.51 4.26 -8.24
N LEU A 208 11.69 5.50 -8.71
CA LEU A 208 10.58 6.40 -8.93
C LEU A 208 9.56 5.83 -9.95
N ASP A 209 10.03 5.16 -10.99
CA ASP A 209 9.22 4.48 -12.02
C ASP A 209 8.54 3.20 -11.51
N ARG A 210 8.96 2.70 -10.35
CA ARG A 210 8.34 1.55 -9.67
C ARG A 210 7.16 1.93 -8.80
N LEU A 211 7.06 3.21 -8.42
CA LEU A 211 6.00 3.71 -7.55
C LEU A 211 4.65 3.61 -8.27
N ALA A 212 3.70 2.93 -7.64
CA ALA A 212 2.41 2.61 -8.21
C ALA A 212 1.24 3.28 -7.49
N ALA A 213 1.40 3.52 -6.19
CA ALA A 213 0.36 4.09 -5.34
C ALA A 213 0.95 4.66 -4.04
N PHE A 214 0.10 5.37 -3.31
CA PHE A 214 0.38 5.84 -1.95
C PHE A 214 -0.69 5.35 -0.97
N HIS A 215 -0.28 5.09 0.27
CA HIS A 215 -1.11 5.31 1.44
C HIS A 215 -0.80 6.71 1.97
N LEU A 216 -1.76 7.61 1.87
CA LEU A 216 -1.61 9.02 2.20
C LEU A 216 -2.01 9.30 3.65
N ASN A 217 -1.48 8.53 4.57
CA ASN A 217 -1.78 8.64 5.98
C ASN A 217 -0.93 9.74 6.65
N ASP A 218 -1.55 10.54 7.52
CA ASP A 218 -0.80 11.36 8.48
C ASP A 218 -0.38 10.50 9.67
N SER A 219 0.48 10.99 10.54
CA SER A 219 0.99 10.24 11.70
C SER A 219 0.59 10.91 13.01
N GLN A 220 0.06 10.11 13.96
CA GLN A 220 -0.17 10.58 15.32
C GLN A 220 1.12 10.82 16.10
N LEU A 221 2.23 10.23 15.65
CA LEU A 221 3.50 10.22 16.36
C LEU A 221 4.58 11.00 15.60
N PRO A 222 5.59 11.54 16.28
CA PRO A 222 6.66 12.29 15.62
C PRO A 222 7.52 11.40 14.73
N CYS A 223 8.25 12.05 13.83
CA CYS A 223 9.24 11.41 12.96
C CYS A 223 10.22 10.54 13.80
N GLY A 224 10.48 9.33 13.29
CA GLY A 224 11.37 8.37 13.94
C GLY A 224 10.79 7.66 15.18
N ALA A 225 9.46 7.68 15.34
CA ALA A 225 8.82 6.99 16.47
C ALA A 225 8.83 5.46 16.35
N HIS A 226 9.07 4.92 15.16
CA HIS A 226 9.05 3.49 14.84
C HIS A 226 7.78 2.78 15.29
N ARG A 227 6.64 3.44 15.09
CA ARG A 227 5.31 2.92 15.40
C ARG A 227 4.30 3.38 14.35
N ASP A 228 3.53 2.43 13.88
CA ASP A 228 2.40 2.68 12.99
C ASP A 228 1.20 3.20 13.80
N ARG A 229 0.86 4.49 13.57
CA ARG A 229 -0.31 5.15 14.15
C ARG A 229 -0.82 6.20 13.17
N HIS A 230 -1.71 5.75 12.27
CA HIS A 230 -2.32 6.63 11.28
C HIS A 230 -3.14 7.73 11.93
N ALA A 231 -3.03 8.93 11.39
CA ALA A 231 -3.89 10.07 11.67
C ALA A 231 -4.58 10.56 10.39
N THR A 232 -5.70 11.24 10.56
CA THR A 232 -6.36 11.96 9.47
C THR A 232 -5.41 13.02 8.90
N PRO A 233 -5.25 13.12 7.57
CA PRO A 233 -4.46 14.18 6.95
C PRO A 233 -4.77 15.57 7.53
N GLY A 234 -3.75 16.25 8.02
CA GLY A 234 -3.84 17.56 8.68
C GLY A 234 -4.09 17.52 10.19
N GLU A 235 -4.38 16.36 10.78
CA GLU A 235 -4.59 16.20 12.23
C GLU A 235 -3.39 15.57 12.94
N GLY A 236 -2.35 15.18 12.19
CA GLY A 236 -1.15 14.53 12.70
C GLY A 236 0.10 15.40 12.63
N THR A 237 1.25 14.76 12.77
CA THR A 237 2.57 15.41 12.83
C THR A 237 3.19 15.65 11.45
N ILE A 238 2.70 15.01 10.39
CA ILE A 238 3.10 15.29 9.01
C ILE A 238 2.38 16.55 8.50
N GLY A 239 1.09 16.68 8.77
CA GLY A 239 0.29 17.87 8.48
C GLY A 239 0.31 18.24 6.98
N MET A 240 0.75 19.47 6.67
CA MET A 240 0.85 19.97 5.28
C MET A 240 1.82 19.19 4.39
N GLY A 241 2.70 18.38 4.97
CA GLY A 241 3.58 17.51 4.21
C GLY A 241 2.83 16.45 3.39
N VAL A 242 1.69 15.93 3.90
CA VAL A 242 0.82 15.02 3.13
C VAL A 242 0.29 15.73 1.88
N VAL A 243 -0.10 17.00 1.99
CA VAL A 243 -0.53 17.83 0.84
C VAL A 243 0.62 18.01 -0.14
N SER A 244 1.84 18.32 0.36
CA SER A 244 3.05 18.46 -0.47
C SER A 244 3.32 17.20 -1.31
N VAL A 245 3.17 16.00 -0.71
CA VAL A 245 3.30 14.73 -1.43
C VAL A 245 2.19 14.57 -2.46
N ALA A 246 0.93 14.76 -2.07
CA ALA A 246 -0.22 14.54 -2.95
C ALA A 246 -0.27 15.52 -4.14
N ALA A 247 0.23 16.74 -3.97
CA ALA A 247 0.27 17.78 -5.00
C ALA A 247 1.52 17.74 -5.88
N HIS A 248 2.50 16.89 -5.56
CA HIS A 248 3.78 16.87 -6.27
C HIS A 248 3.61 16.37 -7.72
N PRO A 249 4.18 17.06 -8.73
CA PRO A 249 3.97 16.72 -10.15
C PRO A 249 4.36 15.30 -10.53
N ALA A 250 5.45 14.76 -9.96
CA ALA A 250 5.87 13.39 -10.23
C ALA A 250 4.87 12.33 -9.74
N PHE A 251 3.97 12.68 -8.83
CA PHE A 251 2.98 11.78 -8.24
C PHE A 251 1.54 12.05 -8.72
N ALA A 252 1.33 13.07 -9.54
CA ALA A 252 0.01 13.56 -9.93
C ALA A 252 -0.90 12.54 -10.64
N THR A 253 -0.33 11.51 -11.26
CA THR A 253 -1.08 10.44 -11.95
C THR A 253 -1.27 9.19 -11.10
N LEU A 254 -0.65 9.13 -9.92
CA LEU A 254 -0.73 7.99 -9.03
C LEU A 254 -1.99 8.04 -8.16
N PRO A 255 -2.56 6.89 -7.81
CA PRO A 255 -3.62 6.81 -6.83
C PRO A 255 -3.06 6.92 -5.40
N GLY A 256 -3.83 7.54 -4.50
CA GLY A 256 -3.60 7.55 -3.07
C GLY A 256 -4.79 6.97 -2.32
N VAL A 257 -4.55 6.29 -1.22
CA VAL A 257 -5.58 5.72 -0.34
C VAL A 257 -5.38 6.25 1.08
N LEU A 258 -6.47 6.59 1.76
CA LEU A 258 -6.50 6.85 3.19
C LEU A 258 -6.90 5.56 3.92
N GLU A 259 -6.01 5.01 4.74
CA GLU A 259 -6.28 3.82 5.54
C GLU A 259 -6.86 4.19 6.90
N LEU A 260 -8.07 4.71 6.86
CA LEU A 260 -8.79 5.27 8.01
C LEU A 260 -10.23 4.75 8.00
N SER A 261 -10.95 4.97 9.12
CA SER A 261 -12.40 4.83 9.11
C SER A 261 -13.01 5.73 8.01
N VAL A 262 -14.16 5.37 7.47
CA VAL A 262 -14.84 6.19 6.44
C VAL A 262 -15.07 7.61 6.93
N GLU A 263 -15.42 7.80 8.22
CA GLU A 263 -15.62 9.12 8.82
C GLU A 263 -14.33 9.95 8.86
N ASP A 264 -13.22 9.35 9.28
CA ASP A 264 -11.91 10.02 9.33
C ASP A 264 -11.40 10.31 7.92
N ALA A 265 -11.59 9.37 7.02
CA ALA A 265 -11.22 9.54 5.60
C ALA A 265 -11.98 10.71 4.95
N ARG A 266 -13.26 10.92 5.26
CA ARG A 266 -14.02 12.11 4.80
C ARG A 266 -13.36 13.41 5.22
N ARG A 267 -12.90 13.51 6.48
CA ARG A 267 -12.19 14.69 6.97
C ARG A 267 -10.86 14.87 6.24
N GLY A 268 -10.11 13.79 6.07
CA GLY A 268 -8.85 13.79 5.33
C GLY A 268 -9.01 14.21 3.87
N LEU A 269 -10.02 13.66 3.17
CA LEU A 269 -10.36 14.06 1.81
C LEU A 269 -10.74 15.54 1.71
N ALA A 270 -11.53 16.05 2.67
CA ALA A 270 -11.90 17.46 2.72
C ALA A 270 -10.67 18.36 2.92
N PHE A 271 -9.77 17.98 3.84
CA PHE A 271 -8.50 18.68 4.08
C PHE A 271 -7.63 18.74 2.81
N LEU A 272 -7.42 17.59 2.16
CA LEU A 272 -6.62 17.50 0.94
C LEU A 272 -7.22 18.34 -0.20
N ARG A 273 -8.55 18.32 -0.39
CA ARG A 273 -9.26 19.16 -1.39
C ARG A 273 -9.05 20.63 -1.11
N GLN A 274 -9.22 21.04 0.13
CA GLN A 274 -9.08 22.46 0.54
C GLN A 274 -7.67 23.01 0.26
N HIS A 275 -6.64 22.17 0.38
CA HIS A 275 -5.25 22.59 0.26
C HIS A 275 -4.60 22.24 -1.09
N GLY A 276 -5.38 21.75 -2.05
CA GLY A 276 -4.89 21.43 -3.40
C GLY A 276 -4.12 20.12 -3.52
N GLY A 277 -4.25 19.22 -2.52
CA GLY A 277 -3.61 17.92 -2.51
C GLY A 277 -4.19 16.94 -3.54
N PHE A 278 -5.43 17.14 -4.00
CA PHE A 278 -6.00 16.38 -5.10
C PHE A 278 -7.21 17.08 -5.73
N HIS A 279 -7.54 16.67 -6.95
CA HIS A 279 -8.77 17.09 -7.64
C HIS A 279 -9.76 15.93 -7.59
N GLY A 280 -10.94 16.16 -6.97
CA GLY A 280 -12.07 15.25 -7.09
C GLY A 280 -12.56 15.23 -8.54
N GLU A 281 -13.11 14.09 -8.97
CA GLU A 281 -13.77 13.97 -10.28
C GLU A 281 -14.98 14.91 -10.37
#